data_7d126e57b9beb0c63fba2a4bc51f12c8
#
_entry.id   7d126e57b9beb0c63fba2a4bc51f12c8
#
_cell.length_a   1.000
_cell.length_b   1.000
_cell.length_c   1.000
_cell.angle_alpha   90.00
_cell.angle_beta   90.00
_cell.angle_gamma   90.00
#
_symmetry.space_group_name_H-M   'P 1'
#
loop_
_entity.id
_entity.type
_entity.pdbx_description
1 polymer ?
#
loop_
_entity_poly.entity_id
_entity_poly.type
_entity_poly.pdbx_seq_one_letter_code
_entity_poly.pdbx_strand_id
1 'polypeptide(L)'
;MAIERTLSIIKPDAVAKNVIGQIYARFEGAGLKIVAAKLVHLSEREAGEFYAVRKERPFFKDLVSFMTSGPVMIQALEGENAIAKNRELMGATDPKKAEKGTIRADFAESIDANAVHGSDAPETAAVEVAFFFPGMNVYSR
;
A
#
# COMPACT_ATOMS: atom_id res chain seq x y z
N MET A 1 -11.22 -13.53 17.32
CA MET A 1 -10.31 -13.20 16.23
C MET A 1 -10.96 -12.18 15.35
N ALA A 2 -10.36 -11.01 15.30
CA ALA A 2 -10.96 -9.89 14.58
C ALA A 2 -10.57 -9.91 13.11
N ILE A 3 -11.55 -9.81 12.24
CA ILE A 3 -11.32 -9.57 10.82
C ILE A 3 -11.06 -8.08 10.67
N GLU A 4 -9.94 -7.74 10.04
CA GLU A 4 -9.52 -6.38 9.80
C GLU A 4 -9.39 -6.08 8.31
N ARG A 5 -9.46 -4.81 7.98
CA ARG A 5 -9.13 -4.31 6.65
C ARG A 5 -7.90 -3.41 6.76
N THR A 6 -7.08 -3.42 5.72
CA THR A 6 -5.96 -2.50 5.60
C THR A 6 -5.90 -1.98 4.17
N LEU A 7 -5.40 -0.76 4.00
CA LEU A 7 -5.16 -0.23 2.66
C LEU A 7 -3.74 -0.58 2.26
N SER A 8 -3.57 -1.04 1.04
CA SER A 8 -2.27 -1.29 0.43
C SER A 8 -2.19 -0.54 -0.88
N ILE A 9 -1.02 0.00 -1.18
CA ILE A 9 -0.77 0.63 -2.48
C ILE A 9 0.52 0.04 -3.02
N ILE A 10 0.47 -0.44 -4.26
CA ILE A 10 1.69 -0.78 -5.00
C ILE A 10 2.11 0.51 -5.69
N LYS A 11 3.26 1.04 -5.31
CA LYS A 11 3.75 2.35 -5.72
C LYS A 11 4.25 2.35 -7.17
N PRO A 12 4.43 3.53 -7.78
CA PRO A 12 4.79 3.60 -9.21
C PRO A 12 6.03 2.82 -9.58
N ASP A 13 7.03 2.74 -8.69
CA ASP A 13 8.25 2.00 -8.96
C ASP A 13 7.99 0.51 -9.18
N ALA A 14 7.16 -0.10 -8.33
CA ALA A 14 6.83 -1.52 -8.45
C ALA A 14 5.85 -1.78 -9.59
N VAL A 15 4.88 -0.87 -9.82
CA VAL A 15 3.98 -1.00 -10.97
C VAL A 15 4.80 -1.00 -12.27
N ALA A 16 5.78 -0.11 -12.39
CA ALA A 16 6.63 -0.03 -13.56
C ALA A 16 7.45 -1.32 -13.78
N LYS A 17 7.76 -2.06 -12.73
CA LYS A 17 8.47 -3.33 -12.82
C LYS A 17 7.58 -4.49 -13.27
N ASN A 18 6.27 -4.25 -13.37
CA ASN A 18 5.29 -5.25 -13.79
C ASN A 18 5.23 -6.46 -12.83
N VAL A 19 5.22 -6.17 -11.53
CA VAL A 19 5.22 -7.21 -10.48
C VAL A 19 3.93 -7.22 -9.64
N ILE A 20 2.85 -6.56 -10.11
CA ILE A 20 1.57 -6.54 -9.39
C ILE A 20 1.10 -7.96 -9.05
N GLY A 21 1.12 -8.86 -10.02
CA GLY A 21 0.66 -10.24 -9.81
C GLY A 21 1.49 -10.98 -8.77
N GLN A 22 2.80 -10.77 -8.77
CA GLN A 22 3.69 -11.40 -7.78
C GLN A 22 3.40 -10.89 -6.38
N ILE A 23 3.14 -9.59 -6.24
CA ILE A 23 2.80 -8.99 -4.94
C ILE A 23 1.42 -9.50 -4.48
N TYR A 24 0.43 -9.54 -5.38
CA TYR A 24 -0.89 -10.06 -5.06
C TYR A 24 -0.84 -11.53 -4.60
N ALA A 25 0.01 -12.32 -5.24
CA ALA A 25 0.19 -13.73 -4.84
C ALA A 25 0.66 -13.85 -3.38
N ARG A 26 1.48 -12.92 -2.93
CA ARG A 26 1.94 -12.90 -1.53
C ARG A 26 0.82 -12.55 -0.57
N PHE A 27 -0.06 -11.61 -0.93
CA PHE A 27 -1.23 -11.30 -0.11
C PHE A 27 -2.12 -12.53 0.04
N GLU A 28 -2.48 -13.12 -1.08
CA GLU A 28 -3.39 -14.28 -1.08
C GLU A 28 -2.75 -15.49 -0.43
N GLY A 29 -1.46 -15.72 -0.65
CA GLY A 29 -0.73 -16.80 -0.02
C GLY A 29 -0.66 -16.70 1.50
N ALA A 30 -0.77 -15.49 2.04
CA ALA A 30 -0.79 -15.25 3.49
C ALA A 30 -2.21 -15.27 4.07
N GLY A 31 -3.23 -15.51 3.25
CA GLY A 31 -4.62 -15.56 3.69
C GLY A 31 -5.33 -14.21 3.69
N LEU A 32 -4.74 -13.19 3.08
CA LEU A 32 -5.40 -11.90 2.92
C LEU A 32 -6.23 -11.91 1.64
N LYS A 33 -7.46 -11.42 1.74
CA LYS A 33 -8.36 -11.36 0.59
C LYS A 33 -8.38 -9.94 0.03
N ILE A 34 -8.30 -9.83 -1.28
CA ILE A 34 -8.46 -8.54 -1.95
C ILE A 34 -9.95 -8.30 -2.08
N VAL A 35 -10.47 -7.27 -1.41
CA VAL A 35 -11.89 -6.97 -1.37
C VAL A 35 -12.26 -5.68 -2.14
N ALA A 36 -11.26 -4.95 -2.61
CA ALA A 36 -11.41 -3.83 -3.53
C ALA A 36 -10.05 -3.59 -4.19
N ALA A 37 -10.05 -3.17 -5.45
CA ALA A 37 -8.80 -2.89 -6.17
C ALA A 37 -9.06 -1.95 -7.34
N LYS A 38 -8.11 -1.06 -7.59
CA LYS A 38 -8.16 -0.21 -8.79
C LYS A 38 -6.76 0.27 -9.17
N LEU A 39 -6.53 0.41 -10.45
CA LEU A 39 -5.32 1.02 -10.99
C LEU A 39 -5.64 2.47 -11.32
N VAL A 40 -4.90 3.41 -10.74
CA VAL A 40 -5.15 4.83 -10.98
C VAL A 40 -3.83 5.58 -11.09
N HIS A 41 -3.86 6.70 -11.80
CA HIS A 41 -2.76 7.66 -11.80
C HIS A 41 -3.21 8.82 -10.94
N LEU A 42 -2.66 8.94 -9.73
CA LEU A 42 -3.07 9.97 -8.79
C LEU A 42 -2.72 11.36 -9.31
N SER A 43 -3.62 12.32 -9.07
CA SER A 43 -3.31 13.74 -9.27
C SER A 43 -2.50 14.25 -8.07
N GLU A 44 -1.84 15.39 -8.23
CA GLU A 44 -1.13 16.02 -7.12
C GLU A 44 -2.09 16.33 -5.97
N ARG A 45 -3.32 16.73 -6.30
CA ARG A 45 -4.34 17.01 -5.29
C ARG A 45 -4.69 15.75 -4.51
N GLU A 46 -4.95 14.64 -5.20
CA GLU A 46 -5.29 13.38 -4.53
C GLU A 46 -4.16 12.88 -3.65
N ALA A 47 -2.94 12.88 -4.17
CA ALA A 47 -1.78 12.44 -3.38
C ALA A 47 -1.53 13.38 -2.20
N GLY A 48 -1.68 14.70 -2.41
CA GLY A 48 -1.53 15.68 -1.35
C GLY A 48 -2.56 15.51 -0.23
N GLU A 49 -3.80 15.23 -0.59
CA GLU A 49 -4.86 14.98 0.40
C GLU A 49 -4.63 13.67 1.16
N PHE A 50 -4.22 12.62 0.46
CA PHE A 50 -3.96 11.33 1.09
C PHE A 50 -2.83 11.41 2.11
N TYR A 51 -1.77 12.14 1.77
CA TYR A 51 -0.60 12.31 2.64
C TYR A 51 -0.65 13.59 3.47
N ALA A 52 -1.81 14.23 3.60
CA ALA A 52 -1.95 15.53 4.28
C ALA A 52 -1.42 15.53 5.71
N VAL A 53 -1.50 14.40 6.42
CA VAL A 53 -0.94 14.26 7.78
C VAL A 53 0.58 14.45 7.80
N ARG A 54 1.24 14.38 6.64
CA ARG A 54 2.68 14.51 6.49
C ARG A 54 3.09 15.81 5.81
N LYS A 55 2.15 16.73 5.53
CA LYS A 55 2.45 17.94 4.74
C LYS A 55 3.49 18.87 5.38
N GLU A 56 3.65 18.78 6.69
CA GLU A 56 4.65 19.56 7.42
C GLU A 56 6.05 18.92 7.37
N ARG A 57 6.17 17.72 6.83
CA ARG A 57 7.44 17.01 6.75
C ARG A 57 8.27 17.52 5.56
N PRO A 58 9.60 17.60 5.70
CA PRO A 58 10.46 18.08 4.61
C PRO A 58 10.33 17.28 3.32
N PHE A 59 10.03 15.99 3.43
CA PHE A 59 9.93 15.10 2.28
C PHE A 59 8.54 15.07 1.62
N PHE A 60 7.59 15.88 2.10
CA PHE A 60 6.20 15.84 1.60
C PHE A 60 6.12 16.06 0.09
N LYS A 61 6.80 17.11 -0.43
CA LYS A 61 6.77 17.42 -1.86
C LYS A 61 7.36 16.29 -2.69
N ASP A 62 8.43 15.69 -2.22
CA ASP A 62 9.08 14.57 -2.92
C ASP A 62 8.18 13.35 -2.92
N LEU A 63 7.48 13.10 -1.81
CA LEU A 63 6.53 11.99 -1.71
C LEU A 63 5.38 12.17 -2.70
N VAL A 64 4.77 13.35 -2.75
CA VAL A 64 3.69 13.64 -3.70
C VAL A 64 4.17 13.50 -5.13
N SER A 65 5.34 14.05 -5.44
CA SER A 65 5.95 13.95 -6.77
C SER A 65 6.18 12.50 -7.17
N PHE A 66 6.70 11.70 -6.25
CA PHE A 66 6.94 10.28 -6.51
C PHE A 66 5.63 9.52 -6.75
N MET A 67 4.63 9.73 -5.89
CA MET A 67 3.35 9.00 -5.98
C MET A 67 2.51 9.40 -7.19
N THR A 68 2.81 10.52 -7.82
CA THR A 68 2.14 10.98 -9.03
C THR A 68 2.96 10.75 -10.30
N SER A 69 4.13 10.13 -10.18
CA SER A 69 5.04 9.92 -11.31
C SER A 69 4.57 8.84 -12.29
N GLY A 70 3.63 8.01 -11.89
CA GLY A 70 3.07 6.95 -12.72
C GLY A 70 1.88 6.30 -12.03
N PRO A 71 1.22 5.35 -12.69
CA PRO A 71 0.09 4.65 -12.10
C PRO A 71 0.46 3.89 -10.84
N VAL A 72 -0.48 3.79 -9.92
CA VAL A 72 -0.38 2.99 -8.69
C VAL A 72 -1.52 1.99 -8.68
N MET A 73 -1.28 0.83 -8.05
CA MET A 73 -2.34 -0.17 -7.85
C MET A 73 -2.76 -0.10 -6.39
N ILE A 74 -4.05 0.21 -6.16
CA ILE A 74 -4.60 0.41 -4.82
C ILE A 74 -5.55 -0.73 -4.51
N GLN A 75 -5.42 -1.32 -3.32
CA GLN A 75 -6.29 -2.41 -2.89
C GLN A 75 -6.61 -2.33 -1.42
N ALA A 76 -7.81 -2.79 -1.08
CA ALA A 76 -8.18 -3.04 0.31
C ALA A 76 -8.02 -4.55 0.54
N LEU A 77 -7.30 -4.89 1.59
CA LEU A 77 -7.05 -6.27 1.99
C LEU A 77 -7.83 -6.58 3.26
N GLU A 78 -8.40 -7.78 3.33
CA GLU A 78 -9.19 -8.19 4.49
C GLU A 78 -8.74 -9.56 4.98
N GLY A 79 -8.67 -9.72 6.29
CA GLY A 79 -8.30 -10.98 6.92
C GLY A 79 -8.05 -10.79 8.41
N GLU A 80 -7.72 -11.89 9.09
CA GLU A 80 -7.33 -11.82 10.50
C GLU A 80 -6.02 -11.06 10.63
N ASN A 81 -5.98 -10.06 11.51
CA ASN A 81 -4.78 -9.27 11.75
C ASN A 81 -4.18 -8.72 10.45
N ALA A 82 -5.04 -8.24 9.55
CA ALA A 82 -4.62 -7.83 8.20
C ALA A 82 -3.53 -6.76 8.23
N ILE A 83 -3.62 -5.81 9.16
CA ILE A 83 -2.63 -4.74 9.26
C ILE A 83 -1.24 -5.31 9.57
N ALA A 84 -1.14 -6.12 10.62
CA ALA A 84 0.13 -6.73 11.02
C ALA A 84 0.66 -7.67 9.95
N LYS A 85 -0.20 -8.52 9.39
CA LYS A 85 0.20 -9.45 8.32
C LYS A 85 0.74 -8.72 7.11
N ASN A 86 0.07 -7.66 6.68
CA ASN A 86 0.53 -6.89 5.53
C ASN A 86 1.88 -6.26 5.81
N ARG A 87 2.07 -5.72 7.01
CA ARG A 87 3.36 -5.11 7.36
C ARG A 87 4.49 -6.12 7.39
N GLU A 88 4.22 -7.34 7.85
CA GLU A 88 5.20 -8.43 7.80
C GLU A 88 5.56 -8.79 6.36
N LEU A 89 4.57 -8.86 5.48
CA LEU A 89 4.79 -9.15 4.06
C LEU A 89 5.59 -8.05 3.38
N MET A 90 5.33 -6.79 3.75
CA MET A 90 6.03 -5.65 3.17
C MET A 90 7.51 -5.62 3.56
N GLY A 91 7.81 -5.93 4.82
CA GLY A 91 9.17 -5.84 5.34
C GLY A 91 9.53 -4.44 5.80
N ALA A 92 10.77 -4.28 6.25
CA ALA A 92 11.28 -3.00 6.75
C ALA A 92 11.23 -1.92 5.67
N THR A 93 11.00 -0.67 6.10
CA THR A 93 10.92 0.49 5.21
C THR A 93 12.17 0.62 4.32
N ASP A 94 13.34 0.38 4.89
CA ASP A 94 14.59 0.34 4.14
C ASP A 94 14.76 -1.07 3.56
N PRO A 95 14.75 -1.23 2.22
CA PRO A 95 14.88 -2.55 1.62
C PRO A 95 16.20 -3.26 1.96
N LYS A 96 17.24 -2.51 2.29
CA LYS A 96 18.52 -3.10 2.71
C LYS A 96 18.40 -3.78 4.07
N LYS A 97 17.44 -3.38 4.89
CA LYS A 97 17.19 -3.94 6.22
C LYS A 97 16.02 -4.91 6.22
N ALA A 98 15.31 -5.03 5.11
CA ALA A 98 14.16 -5.92 4.99
C ALA A 98 14.62 -7.37 4.90
N GLU A 99 13.92 -8.25 5.60
CA GLU A 99 14.25 -9.68 5.56
C GLU A 99 13.99 -10.26 4.18
N LYS A 100 14.81 -11.22 3.81
CA LYS A 100 14.68 -11.94 2.55
C LYS A 100 13.27 -12.53 2.44
N GLY A 101 12.67 -12.41 1.26
CA GLY A 101 11.33 -12.90 1.01
C GLY A 101 10.23 -11.89 1.24
N THR A 102 10.55 -10.73 1.82
CA THR A 102 9.58 -9.65 1.94
C THR A 102 9.45 -8.91 0.62
N ILE A 103 8.33 -8.20 0.45
CA ILE A 103 8.08 -7.45 -0.78
C ILE A 103 9.18 -6.40 -1.01
N ARG A 104 9.54 -5.67 0.02
CA ARG A 104 10.57 -4.62 -0.11
C ARG A 104 11.95 -5.19 -0.38
N ALA A 105 12.31 -6.31 0.25
CA ALA A 105 13.60 -6.95 -0.03
C ALA A 105 13.69 -7.38 -1.49
N ASP A 106 12.60 -7.87 -2.06
CA ASP A 106 12.61 -8.43 -3.41
C ASP A 106 12.37 -7.38 -4.51
N PHE A 107 11.59 -6.33 -4.24
CA PHE A 107 11.13 -5.43 -5.29
C PHE A 107 11.45 -3.95 -5.07
N ALA A 108 11.84 -3.54 -3.88
CA ALA A 108 12.13 -2.14 -3.61
C ALA A 108 13.58 -1.79 -3.91
N GLU A 109 13.83 -0.56 -4.30
CA GLU A 109 15.19 -0.09 -4.63
C GLU A 109 15.82 0.74 -3.52
N SER A 110 14.99 1.52 -2.80
CA SER A 110 15.47 2.45 -1.79
C SER A 110 14.36 2.75 -0.80
N ILE A 111 14.66 3.54 0.22
CA ILE A 111 13.66 4.01 1.18
C ILE A 111 12.58 4.83 0.47
N ASP A 112 12.97 5.65 -0.50
CA ASP A 112 12.02 6.51 -1.24
C ASP A 112 11.23 5.73 -2.28
N ALA A 113 11.87 4.77 -2.95
CA ALA A 113 11.23 3.90 -3.93
C ALA A 113 11.09 2.50 -3.32
N ASN A 114 10.20 2.38 -2.33
CA ASN A 114 10.11 1.17 -1.51
C ASN A 114 8.92 0.26 -1.82
N ALA A 115 8.41 0.35 -3.02
CA ALA A 115 7.48 -0.57 -3.67
C ALA A 115 6.04 -0.53 -3.15
N VAL A 116 5.80 -0.49 -1.84
CA VAL A 116 4.45 -0.64 -1.29
C VAL A 116 4.19 0.27 -0.10
N HIS A 117 2.92 0.59 0.09
CA HIS A 117 2.38 1.27 1.27
C HIS A 117 1.37 0.34 1.94
N GLY A 118 1.31 0.38 3.25
CA GLY A 118 0.28 -0.30 4.03
C GLY A 118 -0.13 0.56 5.22
N SER A 119 -1.40 0.49 5.60
CA SER A 119 -1.88 1.20 6.79
C SER A 119 -1.14 0.68 8.03
N ASP A 120 -0.93 1.54 9.01
CA ASP A 120 -0.15 1.21 10.20
C ASP A 120 -0.97 0.95 11.46
N ALA A 121 -2.27 1.28 11.43
CA ALA A 121 -3.15 1.10 12.59
C ALA A 121 -4.59 0.99 12.12
N PRO A 122 -5.51 0.47 12.96
CA PRO A 122 -6.93 0.40 12.60
C PRO A 122 -7.54 1.74 12.24
N GLU A 123 -7.16 2.80 12.95
CA GLU A 123 -7.69 4.16 12.71
C GLU A 123 -7.25 4.68 11.34
N THR A 124 -5.98 4.51 11.00
CA THR A 124 -5.47 4.96 9.69
C THR A 124 -6.02 4.09 8.58
N ALA A 125 -6.18 2.79 8.82
CA ALA A 125 -6.76 1.89 7.82
C ALA A 125 -8.19 2.30 7.46
N ALA A 126 -9.01 2.63 8.44
CA ALA A 126 -10.40 3.05 8.19
C ALA A 126 -10.45 4.30 7.32
N VAL A 127 -9.62 5.29 7.63
CA VAL A 127 -9.56 6.55 6.87
C VAL A 127 -9.02 6.31 5.46
N GLU A 128 -7.95 5.53 5.34
CA GLU A 128 -7.28 5.30 4.06
C GLU A 128 -8.13 4.46 3.11
N VAL A 129 -8.79 3.43 3.61
CA VAL A 129 -9.69 2.63 2.77
C VAL A 129 -10.84 3.49 2.26
N ALA A 130 -11.46 4.28 3.15
CA ALA A 130 -12.58 5.14 2.77
C ALA A 130 -12.16 6.24 1.79
N PHE A 131 -10.90 6.67 1.84
CA PHE A 131 -10.39 7.68 0.92
C PHE A 131 -10.48 7.22 -0.54
N PHE A 132 -10.15 5.97 -0.80
CA PHE A 132 -10.12 5.44 -2.17
C PHE A 132 -11.34 4.62 -2.56
N PHE A 133 -12.02 4.00 -1.61
CA PHE A 133 -13.11 3.07 -1.91
C PHE A 133 -14.37 3.43 -1.13
N PRO A 134 -15.44 3.92 -1.81
CA PRO A 134 -16.75 3.99 -1.18
C PRO A 134 -17.14 2.61 -0.67
N GLY A 135 -17.87 2.55 0.45
CA GLY A 135 -18.25 1.27 1.06
C GLY A 135 -18.95 0.32 0.11
N MET A 136 -19.70 0.85 -0.86
CA MET A 136 -20.38 0.04 -1.87
C MET A 136 -19.41 -0.68 -2.82
N ASN A 137 -18.14 -0.27 -2.86
CA ASN A 137 -17.14 -0.86 -3.72
C ASN A 137 -16.20 -1.81 -2.98
N VAL A 138 -16.48 -2.13 -1.73
CA VAL A 138 -15.70 -3.07 -0.93
C VAL A 138 -16.57 -4.31 -0.66
N TYR A 139 -16.07 -5.46 -1.07
CA TYR A 139 -16.84 -6.71 -1.06
C TYR A 139 -16.14 -7.77 -0.21
N SER A 140 -16.62 -7.91 1.04
CA SER A 140 -16.16 -9.00 1.90
C SER A 140 -16.53 -10.36 1.28
N ARG A 141 -15.61 -11.30 1.31
CA ARG A 141 -15.83 -12.59 0.66
C ARG A 141 -15.09 -13.76 1.31
#